data_9efb3e57f9226fa3ee298ec38bdacc7d
#
_entry.id   9efb3e57f9226fa3ee298ec38bdacc7d
#
_cell.length_a   1.000
_cell.length_b   1.000
_cell.length_c   1.000
_cell.angle_alpha   90.00
_cell.angle_beta   90.00
_cell.angle_gamma   90.00
#
_symmetry.space_group_name_H-M   'P 1'
#
loop_
_entity.id
_entity.type
_entity.pdbx_description
1 polymer ?
#
loop_
_entity_poly.entity_id
_entity_poly.type
_entity_poly.pdbx_seq_one_letter_code
_entity_poly.pdbx_strand_id
1 'polypeptide(L)'
;MPNYKTREEWLLAAVEAVRPLFSAKKHLLPTDCQVSCGFASTGTRSHHIGQCWPKSRSVHDRNQIFISPVLSDPVDVLDTLVHELVHAVDDCKNKHGKEFKKIALSLGMIGPMRSAGAGPELKVRLEAIAQTLGPYPHGKLKVVHQKAISRSRPKAKCSTCGYQVPMLKRFLAYGAPICPKDKVEMAQVGDWGEE
;
A
#
# COMPACT_ATOMS: atom_id res chain seq x y z
N MET A 1 30.16 -6.03 9.63
CA MET A 1 28.78 -5.58 9.39
C MET A 1 27.84 -6.67 9.89
N PRO A 2 26.68 -6.34 10.47
CA PRO A 2 25.68 -7.33 10.81
C PRO A 2 25.29 -8.16 9.58
N ASN A 3 25.06 -9.45 9.76
CA ASN A 3 24.62 -10.32 8.66
C ASN A 3 23.20 -10.83 8.99
N TYR A 4 22.20 -10.12 8.48
CA TYR A 4 20.80 -10.50 8.65
C TYR A 4 20.46 -11.61 7.65
N LYS A 5 19.84 -12.67 8.15
CA LYS A 5 19.44 -13.82 7.33
C LYS A 5 18.09 -13.61 6.64
N THR A 6 17.22 -12.80 7.25
CA THR A 6 15.90 -12.52 6.73
C THR A 6 15.62 -11.01 6.62
N ARG A 7 14.65 -10.64 5.81
CA ARG A 7 14.19 -9.25 5.70
C ARG A 7 13.60 -8.74 7.00
N GLU A 8 12.91 -9.61 7.73
CA GLU A 8 12.29 -9.30 9.01
C GLU A 8 13.35 -8.95 10.07
N GLU A 9 14.44 -9.70 10.16
CA GLU A 9 15.56 -9.38 11.06
C GLU A 9 16.15 -8.00 10.74
N TRP A 10 16.37 -7.71 9.46
CA TRP A 10 16.88 -6.42 9.01
C TRP A 10 15.88 -5.29 9.32
N LEU A 11 14.59 -5.48 9.03
CA LEU A 11 13.54 -4.49 9.28
C LEU A 11 13.36 -4.19 10.77
N LEU A 12 13.44 -5.19 11.64
CA LEU A 12 13.40 -4.99 13.10
C LEU A 12 14.60 -4.16 13.58
N ALA A 13 15.80 -4.46 13.09
CA ALA A 13 16.99 -3.65 13.38
C ALA A 13 16.86 -2.23 12.79
N ALA A 14 16.26 -2.08 11.63
CA ALA A 14 16.00 -0.79 10.99
C ALA A 14 15.05 0.08 11.83
N VAL A 15 13.99 -0.49 12.42
CA VAL A 15 13.09 0.25 13.34
C VAL A 15 13.89 0.84 14.49
N GLU A 16 14.77 0.06 15.12
CA GLU A 16 15.59 0.54 16.22
C GLU A 16 16.62 1.59 15.77
N ALA A 17 17.20 1.42 14.57
CA ALA A 17 18.17 2.37 14.02
C ALA A 17 17.55 3.73 13.67
N VAL A 18 16.28 3.77 13.24
CA VAL A 18 15.57 5.03 12.93
C VAL A 18 14.87 5.65 14.14
N ARG A 19 14.67 4.92 15.22
CA ARG A 19 14.02 5.40 16.47
C ARG A 19 14.60 6.73 16.98
N PRO A 20 15.95 6.96 17.00
CA PRO A 20 16.53 8.24 17.39
C PRO A 20 16.09 9.43 16.54
N LEU A 21 15.75 9.24 15.26
CA LEU A 21 15.26 10.30 14.38
C LEU A 21 13.92 10.87 14.90
N PHE A 22 13.05 9.98 15.37
CA PHE A 22 11.74 10.33 15.94
C PHE A 22 11.88 10.97 17.32
N SER A 23 12.66 10.38 18.21
CA SER A 23 12.83 10.88 19.57
C SER A 23 13.50 12.25 19.61
N ALA A 24 14.45 12.53 18.72
CA ALA A 24 15.06 13.84 18.56
C ALA A 24 14.04 14.95 18.19
N LYS A 25 12.91 14.57 17.60
CA LYS A 25 11.79 15.45 17.26
C LYS A 25 10.63 15.36 18.25
N LYS A 26 10.84 14.70 19.39
CA LYS A 26 9.84 14.49 20.47
C LYS A 26 8.63 13.66 20.01
N HIS A 27 8.83 12.77 19.03
CA HIS A 27 7.84 11.77 18.62
C HIS A 27 8.23 10.42 19.21
N LEU A 28 7.28 9.76 19.86
CA LEU A 28 7.51 8.45 20.46
C LEU A 28 6.98 7.36 19.53
N LEU A 29 7.87 6.52 19.03
CA LEU A 29 7.49 5.31 18.34
C LEU A 29 6.98 4.27 19.34
N PRO A 30 5.94 3.49 19.02
CA PRO A 30 5.58 2.33 19.80
C PRO A 30 6.78 1.40 19.99
N THR A 31 6.89 0.80 21.17
CA THR A 31 8.01 -0.07 21.53
C THR A 31 7.96 -1.42 20.84
N ASP A 32 6.78 -1.83 20.36
CA ASP A 32 6.45 -3.18 19.92
C ASP A 32 5.78 -3.23 18.54
N CYS A 33 6.16 -2.31 17.63
CA CYS A 33 5.76 -2.42 16.22
C CYS A 33 6.27 -3.72 15.61
N GLN A 34 5.38 -4.45 14.94
CA GLN A 34 5.78 -5.58 14.10
C GLN A 34 5.98 -5.10 12.66
N VAL A 35 7.12 -5.46 12.08
CA VAL A 35 7.44 -5.11 10.69
C VAL A 35 7.77 -6.39 9.92
N SER A 36 7.15 -6.54 8.76
CA SER A 36 7.34 -7.71 7.90
C SER A 36 7.46 -7.31 6.43
N CYS A 37 8.12 -8.15 5.65
CA CYS A 37 8.12 -8.01 4.20
C CYS A 37 6.83 -8.60 3.63
N GLY A 38 6.00 -7.77 2.97
CA GLY A 38 4.73 -8.21 2.41
C GLY A 38 4.06 -7.14 1.57
N PHE A 39 3.09 -7.56 0.77
CA PHE A 39 2.28 -6.60 0.03
C PHE A 39 1.27 -5.92 0.95
N ALA A 40 0.95 -4.65 0.64
CA ALA A 40 -0.20 -3.96 1.21
C ALA A 40 -1.51 -4.73 0.94
N SER A 41 -2.59 -4.38 1.64
CA SER A 41 -3.92 -5.02 1.51
C SER A 41 -4.48 -5.04 0.08
N THR A 42 -3.99 -4.17 -0.77
CA THR A 42 -4.33 -4.10 -2.20
C THR A 42 -3.55 -5.10 -3.07
N GLY A 43 -2.62 -5.83 -2.46
CA GLY A 43 -1.75 -6.78 -3.15
C GLY A 43 -0.94 -6.11 -4.27
N THR A 44 -0.75 -6.85 -5.37
CA THR A 44 0.02 -6.37 -6.53
C THR A 44 -0.76 -5.40 -7.44
N ARG A 45 -2.03 -5.10 -7.14
CA ARG A 45 -2.88 -4.23 -7.98
C ARG A 45 -2.60 -2.75 -7.80
N SER A 46 -1.97 -2.36 -6.71
CA SER A 46 -1.64 -0.97 -6.44
C SER A 46 -0.13 -0.76 -6.34
N HIS A 47 0.28 0.50 -6.44
CA HIS A 47 1.66 0.92 -6.29
C HIS A 47 2.06 1.18 -4.82
N HIS A 48 1.28 0.69 -3.85
CA HIS A 48 1.62 0.85 -2.44
C HIS A 48 2.84 0.00 -2.11
N ILE A 49 3.91 0.67 -1.68
CA ILE A 49 5.19 0.04 -1.31
C ILE A 49 5.34 -0.16 0.21
N GLY A 50 4.43 0.43 0.99
CA GLY A 50 4.31 0.24 2.44
C GLY A 50 2.86 0.30 2.88
N GLN A 51 2.58 -0.21 4.09
CA GLN A 51 1.30 -0.06 4.77
C GLN A 51 1.47 -0.25 6.27
N CYS A 52 0.95 0.68 7.06
CA CYS A 52 0.79 0.53 8.50
C CYS A 52 -0.67 0.20 8.86
N TRP A 53 -0.85 -0.78 9.74
CA TRP A 53 -2.14 -1.13 10.32
C TRP A 53 -2.23 -0.66 11.76
N PRO A 54 -3.38 -0.11 12.20
CA PRO A 54 -3.58 0.32 13.58
C PRO A 54 -3.62 -0.90 14.52
N LYS A 55 -3.31 -0.67 15.77
CA LYS A 55 -3.32 -1.68 16.84
C LYS A 55 -4.62 -2.47 16.90
N SER A 56 -5.75 -1.79 16.72
CA SER A 56 -7.09 -2.40 16.75
C SER A 56 -7.32 -3.48 15.68
N ARG A 57 -6.43 -3.62 14.72
CA ARG A 57 -6.47 -4.66 13.67
C ARG A 57 -5.54 -5.84 13.96
N SER A 58 -4.84 -5.82 15.08
CA SER A 58 -3.93 -6.87 15.52
C SER A 58 -4.44 -7.53 16.79
N VAL A 59 -4.39 -8.86 16.84
CA VAL A 59 -4.81 -9.63 18.03
C VAL A 59 -4.00 -9.28 19.27
N HIS A 60 -2.73 -8.88 19.07
CA HIS A 60 -1.82 -8.53 20.17
C HIS A 60 -1.74 -7.02 20.42
N ASP A 61 -2.69 -6.23 19.91
CA ASP A 61 -2.77 -4.77 20.10
C ASP A 61 -1.46 -4.04 19.71
N ARG A 62 -0.87 -4.43 18.57
CA ARG A 62 0.38 -3.89 18.04
C ARG A 62 0.18 -3.35 16.63
N ASN A 63 0.88 -2.26 16.28
CA ASN A 63 0.93 -1.81 14.89
C ASN A 63 1.63 -2.86 14.02
N GLN A 64 1.04 -3.17 12.88
CA GLN A 64 1.60 -4.07 11.88
C GLN A 64 2.03 -3.25 10.67
N ILE A 65 3.29 -3.32 10.30
CA ILE A 65 3.85 -2.60 9.15
C ILE A 65 4.29 -3.62 8.11
N PHE A 66 3.88 -3.40 6.87
CA PHE A 66 4.32 -4.19 5.73
C PHE A 66 5.15 -3.33 4.78
N ILE A 67 6.33 -3.83 4.41
CA ILE A 67 7.22 -3.25 3.41
C ILE A 67 7.21 -4.16 2.19
N SER A 68 6.92 -3.59 1.04
CA SER A 68 6.71 -4.37 -0.20
C SER A 68 7.97 -5.13 -0.64
N PRO A 69 7.82 -6.40 -1.05
CA PRO A 69 8.92 -7.20 -1.57
C PRO A 69 9.48 -6.71 -2.92
N VAL A 70 8.88 -5.70 -3.54
CA VAL A 70 9.42 -5.07 -4.76
C VAL A 70 10.59 -4.12 -4.46
N LEU A 71 10.78 -3.74 -3.20
CA LEU A 71 11.93 -2.95 -2.76
C LEU A 71 13.12 -3.86 -2.47
N SER A 72 14.33 -3.38 -2.77
CA SER A 72 15.59 -4.06 -2.46
C SER A 72 16.73 -3.10 -2.12
N ASP A 73 16.61 -1.83 -2.45
CA ASP A 73 17.57 -0.81 -2.03
C ASP A 73 17.36 -0.48 -0.56
N PRO A 74 18.41 -0.55 0.29
CA PRO A 74 18.27 -0.29 1.73
C PRO A 74 17.73 1.09 2.06
N VAL A 75 18.09 2.12 1.27
CA VAL A 75 17.65 3.50 1.51
C VAL A 75 16.17 3.66 1.16
N ASP A 76 15.71 3.08 0.05
CA ASP A 76 14.30 3.08 -0.35
C ASP A 76 13.43 2.32 0.67
N VAL A 77 13.96 1.21 1.23
CA VAL A 77 13.29 0.45 2.30
C VAL A 77 13.18 1.28 3.57
N LEU A 78 14.27 1.99 3.97
CA LEU A 78 14.26 2.86 5.14
C LEU A 78 13.34 4.06 4.96
N ASP A 79 13.30 4.67 3.79
CA ASP A 79 12.41 5.79 3.49
C ASP A 79 10.94 5.38 3.62
N THR A 80 10.59 4.24 3.01
CA THR A 80 9.25 3.65 3.15
C THR A 80 8.95 3.30 4.60
N LEU A 81 9.90 2.71 5.33
CA LEU A 81 9.73 2.36 6.74
C LEU A 81 9.47 3.60 7.61
N VAL A 82 10.22 4.69 7.40
CA VAL A 82 10.00 5.96 8.12
C VAL A 82 8.61 6.50 7.85
N HIS A 83 8.12 6.45 6.61
CA HIS A 83 6.75 6.85 6.25
C HIS A 83 5.71 6.05 7.05
N GLU A 84 5.84 4.73 7.08
CA GLU A 84 4.88 3.86 7.79
C GLU A 84 5.00 4.02 9.32
N LEU A 85 6.19 4.32 9.84
CA LEU A 85 6.39 4.62 11.26
C LEU A 85 5.75 5.96 11.67
N VAL A 86 5.66 6.95 10.76
CA VAL A 86 4.88 8.18 11.02
C VAL A 86 3.42 7.84 11.29
N HIS A 87 2.85 6.88 10.53
CA HIS A 87 1.51 6.38 10.82
C HIS A 87 1.39 5.69 12.17
N ALA A 88 2.41 4.93 12.58
CA ALA A 88 2.40 4.24 13.86
C ALA A 88 2.44 5.19 15.08
N VAL A 89 3.02 6.39 14.95
CA VAL A 89 3.07 7.40 16.03
C VAL A 89 1.68 7.77 16.55
N ASP A 90 0.69 7.90 15.67
CA ASP A 90 -0.68 8.25 16.01
C ASP A 90 -1.69 7.10 15.87
N ASP A 91 -1.19 5.88 15.76
CA ASP A 91 -1.98 4.67 15.58
C ASP A 91 -2.88 4.73 14.33
N CYS A 92 -2.35 5.27 13.23
CA CYS A 92 -3.01 5.43 11.92
C CYS A 92 -4.30 6.29 11.93
N LYS A 93 -4.58 7.04 13.02
CA LYS A 93 -5.84 7.78 13.20
C LYS A 93 -6.02 8.91 12.21
N ASN A 94 -4.94 9.62 11.90
CA ASN A 94 -4.99 10.81 11.06
C ASN A 94 -4.68 10.54 9.58
N LYS A 95 -4.45 9.30 9.18
CA LYS A 95 -4.05 8.96 7.80
C LYS A 95 -2.93 9.90 7.33
N HIS A 96 -3.12 10.62 6.20
CA HIS A 96 -2.17 11.62 5.69
C HIS A 96 -2.62 13.08 5.98
N GLY A 97 -3.38 13.28 7.05
CA GLY A 97 -3.91 14.58 7.48
C GLY A 97 -2.87 15.47 8.16
N LYS A 98 -3.36 16.48 8.90
CA LYS A 98 -2.52 17.53 9.49
C LYS A 98 -1.46 17.00 10.46
N GLU A 99 -1.81 16.06 11.33
CA GLU A 99 -0.86 15.50 12.31
C GLU A 99 0.21 14.66 11.62
N PHE A 100 -0.17 13.78 10.69
CA PHE A 100 0.80 13.06 9.85
C PHE A 100 1.78 14.05 9.19
N LYS A 101 1.25 15.08 8.52
CA LYS A 101 2.07 16.10 7.84
C LYS A 101 3.03 16.79 8.80
N LYS A 102 2.58 17.17 10.00
CA LYS A 102 3.41 17.79 11.02
C LYS A 102 4.61 16.92 11.41
N ILE A 103 4.34 15.64 11.69
CA ILE A 103 5.38 14.67 12.06
C ILE A 103 6.33 14.45 10.87
N ALA A 104 5.81 14.15 9.69
CA ALA A 104 6.60 13.89 8.48
C ALA A 104 7.54 15.06 8.15
N LEU A 105 7.03 16.29 8.13
CA LEU A 105 7.84 17.48 7.87
C LEU A 105 8.91 17.70 8.95
N SER A 106 8.61 17.44 10.23
CA SER A 106 9.58 17.58 11.32
C SER A 106 10.75 16.60 11.20
N LEU A 107 10.52 15.43 10.62
CA LEU A 107 11.55 14.44 10.32
C LEU A 107 12.38 14.78 9.07
N GLY A 108 11.93 15.74 8.26
CA GLY A 108 12.57 16.12 7.00
C GLY A 108 12.02 15.38 5.77
N MET A 109 10.81 14.81 5.85
CA MET A 109 10.12 14.28 4.68
C MET A 109 9.55 15.40 3.83
N ILE A 110 9.49 15.22 2.51
CA ILE A 110 9.01 16.20 1.53
C ILE A 110 8.03 15.56 0.54
N GLY A 111 7.30 16.40 -0.19
CA GLY A 111 6.36 15.98 -1.23
C GLY A 111 4.91 15.87 -0.75
N PRO A 112 4.01 15.38 -1.62
CA PRO A 112 2.63 15.11 -1.24
C PRO A 112 2.56 14.03 -0.16
N MET A 113 1.83 14.25 0.92
CA MET A 113 1.88 13.37 2.11
C MET A 113 1.58 11.88 1.85
N ARG A 114 0.80 11.57 0.83
CA ARG A 114 0.52 10.17 0.42
C ARG A 114 1.71 9.45 -0.21
N SER A 115 2.66 10.22 -0.71
CA SER A 115 3.89 9.75 -1.37
C SER A 115 5.12 10.53 -0.88
N ALA A 116 5.03 11.06 0.36
CA ALA A 116 6.14 11.78 0.95
C ALA A 116 7.32 10.84 1.16
N GLY A 117 8.49 11.30 0.76
CA GLY A 117 9.76 10.60 0.94
C GLY A 117 10.79 11.49 1.62
N ALA A 118 11.99 10.94 1.83
CA ALA A 118 13.08 11.62 2.49
C ALA A 118 13.55 12.85 1.69
N GLY A 119 13.52 14.01 2.34
CA GLY A 119 14.22 15.19 1.85
C GLY A 119 15.74 15.04 1.99
N PRO A 120 16.54 15.98 1.44
CA PRO A 120 17.99 15.81 1.34
C PRO A 120 18.67 15.50 2.69
N GLU A 121 18.32 16.18 3.76
CA GLU A 121 18.91 15.96 5.08
C GLU A 121 18.53 14.61 5.68
N LEU A 122 17.25 14.22 5.57
CA LEU A 122 16.80 12.91 6.03
C LEU A 122 17.46 11.80 5.21
N LYS A 123 17.57 11.96 3.89
CA LYS A 123 18.20 11.00 3.00
C LYS A 123 19.64 10.69 3.40
N VAL A 124 20.45 11.71 3.70
CA VAL A 124 21.83 11.51 4.18
C VAL A 124 21.87 10.69 5.47
N ARG A 125 20.92 10.92 6.38
CA ARG A 125 20.80 10.12 7.61
C ARG A 125 20.41 8.66 7.33
N LEU A 126 19.46 8.45 6.41
CA LEU A 126 19.05 7.10 6.02
C LEU A 126 20.18 6.34 5.30
N GLU A 127 20.98 7.01 4.49
CA GLU A 127 22.19 6.45 3.86
C GLU A 127 23.21 5.99 4.92
N ALA A 128 23.46 6.79 5.94
CA ALA A 128 24.34 6.40 7.04
C ALA A 128 23.80 5.20 7.83
N ILE A 129 22.50 5.16 8.10
CA ILE A 129 21.84 4.02 8.75
C ILE A 129 21.95 2.76 7.85
N ALA A 130 21.68 2.90 6.54
CA ALA A 130 21.80 1.79 5.59
C ALA A 130 23.22 1.21 5.55
N GLN A 131 24.25 2.06 5.58
CA GLN A 131 25.66 1.63 5.67
C GLN A 131 25.93 0.83 6.94
N THR A 132 25.35 1.24 8.07
CA THR A 132 25.50 0.53 9.36
C THR A 132 24.80 -0.82 9.37
N LEU A 133 23.58 -0.88 8.82
CA LEU A 133 22.78 -2.09 8.75
C LEU A 133 23.33 -3.09 7.70
N GLY A 134 23.97 -2.58 6.65
CA GLY A 134 24.40 -3.40 5.52
C GLY A 134 23.26 -3.70 4.53
N PRO A 135 23.48 -4.61 3.57
CA PRO A 135 22.55 -4.87 2.49
C PRO A 135 21.21 -5.43 3.00
N TYR A 136 20.12 -4.97 2.37
CA TYR A 136 18.80 -5.56 2.62
C TYR A 136 18.73 -6.97 2.03
N PRO A 137 18.39 -8.00 2.83
CA PRO A 137 18.46 -9.38 2.39
C PRO A 137 17.53 -9.70 1.21
N HIS A 138 17.90 -10.70 0.42
CA HIS A 138 17.16 -11.24 -0.72
C HIS A 138 16.98 -10.26 -1.90
N GLY A 139 16.74 -10.82 -3.07
CA GLY A 139 16.42 -10.05 -4.28
C GLY A 139 14.98 -9.52 -4.28
N LYS A 140 14.74 -8.43 -5.00
CA LYS A 140 13.41 -7.88 -5.16
C LYS A 140 12.50 -8.78 -5.99
N LEU A 141 11.21 -8.78 -5.66
CA LEU A 141 10.19 -9.42 -6.47
C LEU A 141 9.89 -8.56 -7.71
N LYS A 142 9.95 -9.17 -8.89
CA LYS A 142 9.49 -8.52 -10.13
C LYS A 142 7.99 -8.78 -10.31
N VAL A 143 7.19 -7.76 -10.11
CA VAL A 143 5.74 -7.82 -10.35
C VAL A 143 5.47 -7.35 -11.77
N VAL A 144 4.98 -8.26 -12.61
CA VAL A 144 4.47 -7.89 -13.94
C VAL A 144 3.02 -7.45 -13.76
N HIS A 145 2.79 -6.15 -13.83
CA HIS A 145 1.43 -5.64 -13.95
C HIS A 145 0.92 -5.96 -15.35
N GLN A 146 0.12 -7.01 -15.48
CA GLN A 146 -0.64 -7.18 -16.71
C GLN A 146 -1.51 -5.92 -16.86
N LYS A 147 -1.32 -5.17 -17.96
CA LYS A 147 -2.26 -4.12 -18.32
C LYS A 147 -3.64 -4.77 -18.33
N ALA A 148 -4.49 -4.34 -17.40
CA ALA A 148 -5.88 -4.76 -17.45
C ALA A 148 -6.40 -4.36 -18.82
N ILE A 149 -6.67 -5.37 -19.67
CA ILE A 149 -7.43 -5.12 -20.88
C ILE A 149 -8.76 -4.59 -20.36
N SER A 150 -9.00 -3.30 -20.58
CA SER A 150 -10.25 -2.64 -20.21
C SER A 150 -11.35 -3.17 -21.13
N ARG A 151 -11.74 -4.42 -20.90
CA ARG A 151 -12.97 -4.94 -21.48
C ARG A 151 -14.09 -4.38 -20.65
N SER A 152 -14.92 -3.52 -21.24
CA SER A 152 -16.09 -3.04 -20.54
C SER A 152 -16.92 -4.28 -20.15
N ARG A 153 -17.17 -4.44 -18.84
CA ARG A 153 -17.91 -5.61 -18.35
C ARG A 153 -19.26 -5.67 -19.05
N PRO A 154 -19.69 -6.86 -19.54
CA PRO A 154 -20.99 -7.00 -20.16
C PRO A 154 -22.09 -6.62 -19.18
N LYS A 155 -23.05 -5.85 -19.66
CA LYS A 155 -24.24 -5.44 -18.92
C LYS A 155 -25.42 -5.30 -19.87
N ALA A 156 -26.60 -5.48 -19.34
CA ALA A 156 -27.82 -5.16 -20.05
C ALA A 156 -28.38 -3.81 -19.55
N LYS A 157 -28.90 -2.98 -20.45
CA LYS A 157 -29.49 -1.66 -20.12
C LYS A 157 -30.84 -1.49 -20.79
N CYS A 158 -31.85 -1.14 -20.00
CA CYS A 158 -33.14 -0.76 -20.54
C CYS A 158 -33.06 0.59 -21.27
N SER A 159 -33.50 0.63 -22.53
CA SER A 159 -33.53 1.84 -23.33
C SER A 159 -34.57 2.86 -22.84
N THR A 160 -35.64 2.39 -22.16
CA THR A 160 -36.75 3.23 -21.70
C THR A 160 -36.44 3.88 -20.35
N CYS A 161 -36.10 3.10 -19.31
CA CYS A 161 -35.91 3.66 -17.96
C CYS A 161 -34.44 3.75 -17.50
N GLY A 162 -33.49 3.25 -18.31
CA GLY A 162 -32.08 3.29 -17.99
C GLY A 162 -31.62 2.26 -16.94
N TYR A 163 -32.49 1.36 -16.46
CA TYR A 163 -32.11 0.28 -15.54
C TYR A 163 -31.01 -0.57 -16.12
N GLN A 164 -29.99 -0.88 -15.29
CA GLN A 164 -28.81 -1.66 -15.74
C GLN A 164 -28.58 -2.87 -14.85
N VAL A 165 -28.21 -3.99 -15.48
CA VAL A 165 -27.84 -5.24 -14.80
C VAL A 165 -26.47 -5.70 -15.31
N PRO A 166 -25.47 -5.94 -14.42
CA PRO A 166 -24.23 -6.58 -14.84
C PRO A 166 -24.49 -8.03 -15.23
N MET A 167 -23.89 -8.46 -16.34
CA MET A 167 -24.04 -9.81 -16.86
C MET A 167 -22.79 -10.64 -16.56
N LEU A 168 -22.96 -11.89 -16.17
CA LEU A 168 -21.87 -12.86 -16.04
C LEU A 168 -21.62 -13.54 -17.40
N LYS A 169 -20.35 -13.68 -17.78
CA LYS A 169 -19.95 -14.26 -19.07
C LYS A 169 -20.66 -15.59 -19.39
N ARG A 170 -20.79 -16.49 -18.40
CA ARG A 170 -21.44 -17.80 -18.54
C ARG A 170 -22.93 -17.73 -18.92
N PHE A 171 -23.56 -16.56 -18.81
CA PHE A 171 -24.98 -16.38 -19.10
C PHE A 171 -25.25 -15.49 -20.31
N LEU A 172 -24.21 -15.01 -21.01
CA LEU A 172 -24.39 -14.13 -22.16
C LEU A 172 -25.10 -14.83 -23.33
N ALA A 173 -24.88 -16.12 -23.48
CA ALA A 173 -25.53 -16.94 -24.50
C ALA A 173 -27.07 -17.00 -24.37
N TYR A 174 -27.61 -16.68 -23.20
CA TYR A 174 -29.08 -16.61 -23.01
C TYR A 174 -29.67 -15.27 -23.46
N GLY A 175 -28.85 -14.31 -23.90
CA GLY A 175 -29.29 -12.99 -24.33
C GLY A 175 -29.47 -12.01 -23.16
N ALA A 176 -30.00 -10.83 -23.48
CA ALA A 176 -30.29 -9.80 -22.49
C ALA A 176 -31.61 -10.09 -21.75
N PRO A 177 -31.70 -9.80 -20.46
CA PRO A 177 -32.94 -10.01 -19.69
C PRO A 177 -34.02 -8.98 -20.05
N ILE A 178 -35.26 -9.26 -19.68
CA ILE A 178 -36.39 -8.32 -19.76
C ILE A 178 -36.32 -7.34 -18.60
N CYS A 179 -36.53 -6.05 -18.91
CA CYS A 179 -36.61 -5.02 -17.88
C CYS A 179 -37.77 -5.29 -16.92
N PRO A 180 -37.55 -5.38 -15.60
CA PRO A 180 -38.61 -5.68 -14.67
C PRO A 180 -39.67 -4.58 -14.56
N LYS A 181 -39.29 -3.32 -14.89
CA LYS A 181 -40.20 -2.17 -14.86
C LYS A 181 -40.99 -2.04 -16.17
N ASP A 182 -40.28 -1.97 -17.29
CA ASP A 182 -40.88 -1.60 -18.57
C ASP A 182 -41.31 -2.82 -19.41
N LYS A 183 -40.97 -4.04 -18.97
CA LYS A 183 -41.30 -5.33 -19.62
C LYS A 183 -40.79 -5.45 -21.08
N VAL A 184 -39.71 -4.73 -21.41
CA VAL A 184 -39.04 -4.76 -22.70
C VAL A 184 -37.69 -5.47 -22.59
N GLU A 185 -37.23 -6.08 -23.67
CA GLU A 185 -35.87 -6.64 -23.72
C GLU A 185 -34.83 -5.52 -23.57
N MET A 186 -33.83 -5.78 -22.78
CA MET A 186 -32.78 -4.80 -22.49
C MET A 186 -31.69 -4.86 -23.57
N ALA A 187 -31.10 -3.70 -23.87
CA ALA A 187 -29.99 -3.62 -24.83
C ALA A 187 -28.68 -4.17 -24.23
N GLN A 188 -27.91 -4.88 -25.03
CA GLN A 188 -26.58 -5.37 -24.70
C GLN A 188 -25.58 -4.20 -24.71
N VAL A 189 -24.79 -4.05 -23.64
CA VAL A 189 -23.79 -2.99 -23.50
C VAL A 189 -22.49 -3.58 -22.96
N GLY A 190 -21.38 -3.20 -23.58
CA GLY A 190 -20.07 -3.72 -23.22
C GLY A 190 -19.65 -4.96 -24.02
N ASP A 191 -18.63 -5.69 -23.52
CA ASP A 191 -18.08 -6.87 -24.19
C ASP A 191 -18.98 -8.09 -23.93
N TRP A 192 -19.88 -8.37 -24.86
CA TRP A 192 -20.75 -9.56 -24.84
C TRP A 192 -20.09 -10.78 -25.51
N GLY A 193 -18.87 -10.60 -26.12
CA GLY A 193 -18.02 -11.66 -26.66
C GLY A 193 -18.74 -12.51 -27.71
N GLU A 194 -18.42 -12.30 -28.97
CA GLU A 194 -18.36 -13.43 -29.89
C GLU A 194 -17.00 -14.09 -29.67
N GLU A 195 -16.98 -15.39 -29.40
CA GLU A 195 -15.75 -16.19 -29.36
C GLU A 195 -15.17 -16.33 -30.76
#